data_7dde83d65496b0838fb4a6c7aa7102ad
#
_entry.id   7dde83d65496b0838fb4a6c7aa7102ad
#
_cell.length_a   1.000
_cell.length_b   1.000
_cell.length_c   1.000
_cell.angle_alpha   90.00
_cell.angle_beta   90.00
_cell.angle_gamma   90.00
#
_symmetry.space_group_name_H-M   'P 1'
#
loop_
_entity.id
_entity.type
_entity.pdbx_description
1 polymer ?
#
loop_
_entity_poly.entity_id
_entity_poly.type
_entity_poly.pdbx_seq_one_letter_code
_entity_poly.pdbx_strand_id
1 'polypeptide(L)'
;VCTQTGTIHQNFLESGDVGKVNVRTYKTQDEVNLDLTSGRCDVALAAKASFIEYAEKSGKAVVTVGPNLAGGDFGGGVGVGLRKADQFGEDSSFGKRDAQLLKDFNDAIDIARKTGKISELATKWFGFDASM
;
A
#
# COMPACT_ATOMS: atom_id res chain seq x y z
N VAL A 1 -5.02 6.02 17.90
CA VAL A 1 -4.57 5.29 16.71
C VAL A 1 -3.51 6.10 15.98
N CYS A 2 -2.42 5.47 15.56
CA CYS A 2 -1.33 6.11 14.83
C CYS A 2 -1.34 5.72 13.35
N THR A 3 -0.95 6.66 12.48
CA THR A 3 -0.80 6.41 11.04
C THR A 3 0.15 7.41 10.39
N GLN A 4 0.60 7.11 9.20
CA GLN A 4 1.44 8.03 8.42
C GLN A 4 0.58 9.09 7.73
N THR A 5 1.03 10.35 7.80
CA THR A 5 0.39 11.51 7.16
C THR A 5 0.30 11.34 5.63
N GLY A 6 -0.81 11.80 5.04
CA GLY A 6 -1.01 11.80 3.59
C GLY A 6 -1.28 10.42 2.99
N THR A 7 -1.71 9.47 3.79
CA THR A 7 -2.04 8.11 3.35
C THR A 7 -3.55 7.87 3.31
N ILE A 8 -3.96 6.87 2.56
CA ILE A 8 -5.36 6.38 2.57
C ILE A 8 -5.79 5.93 3.97
N HIS A 9 -4.85 5.44 4.79
CA HIS A 9 -5.11 5.02 6.16
C HIS A 9 -5.51 6.20 7.05
N GLN A 10 -4.85 7.37 6.89
CA GLN A 10 -5.27 8.59 7.57
C GLN A 10 -6.68 8.99 7.17
N ASN A 11 -6.96 9.06 5.86
CA ASN A 11 -8.28 9.44 5.35
C ASN A 11 -9.38 8.53 5.92
N PHE A 12 -9.15 7.22 5.94
CA PHE A 12 -10.09 6.25 6.50
C PHE A 12 -10.33 6.45 8.00
N LEU A 13 -9.30 6.72 8.79
CA LEU A 13 -9.46 6.98 10.22
C LEU A 13 -10.21 8.29 10.49
N GLU A 14 -10.08 9.29 9.61
CA GLU A 14 -10.71 10.61 9.73
C GLU A 14 -12.10 10.65 9.09
N SER A 15 -12.48 9.67 8.25
CA SER A 15 -13.83 9.60 7.64
C SER A 15 -14.96 9.46 8.66
N GLY A 16 -14.65 8.86 9.83
CA GLY A 16 -15.62 8.55 10.87
C GLY A 16 -16.22 7.15 10.77
N ASP A 17 -15.89 6.37 9.75
CA ASP A 17 -16.42 5.01 9.55
C ASP A 17 -16.00 4.04 10.67
N VAL A 18 -14.87 4.32 11.31
CA VAL A 18 -14.39 3.57 12.49
C VAL A 18 -14.90 4.13 13.83
N GLY A 19 -15.84 5.09 13.77
CA GLY A 19 -16.28 5.81 14.96
C GLY A 19 -15.29 6.88 15.41
N LYS A 20 -15.51 7.45 16.60
CA LYS A 20 -14.62 8.47 17.17
C LYS A 20 -13.33 7.82 17.68
N VAL A 21 -12.23 8.06 17.00
CA VAL A 21 -10.88 7.66 17.43
C VAL A 21 -9.97 8.89 17.51
N ASN A 22 -9.02 8.86 18.44
CA ASN A 22 -7.97 9.88 18.50
C ASN A 22 -6.86 9.50 17.54
N VAL A 23 -6.75 10.23 16.41
CA VAL A 23 -5.77 9.97 15.35
C VAL A 23 -4.52 10.82 15.60
N ARG A 24 -3.35 10.16 15.61
CA ARG A 24 -2.03 10.80 15.59
C ARG A 24 -1.35 10.48 14.28
N THR A 25 -0.89 11.51 13.58
CA THR A 25 -0.21 11.38 12.31
C THR A 25 1.28 11.67 12.42
N TYR A 26 2.09 10.96 11.66
CA TYR A 26 3.55 11.03 11.63
C TYR A 26 4.05 11.19 10.20
N LYS A 27 5.21 11.78 10.02
CA LYS A 27 5.78 11.98 8.68
C LYS A 27 6.24 10.67 8.04
N THR A 28 6.70 9.73 8.85
CA THR A 28 7.24 8.46 8.38
C THR A 28 6.59 7.26 9.06
N GLN A 29 6.61 6.10 8.41
CA GLN A 29 6.16 4.85 9.01
C GLN A 29 7.05 4.43 10.19
N ASP A 30 8.35 4.75 10.15
CA ASP A 30 9.27 4.43 11.25
C ASP A 30 8.91 5.17 12.54
N GLU A 31 8.46 6.43 12.44
CA GLU A 31 7.95 7.18 13.61
C GLU A 31 6.68 6.55 14.18
N VAL A 32 5.75 6.08 13.32
CA VAL A 32 4.56 5.32 13.75
C VAL A 32 4.98 4.06 14.50
N ASN A 33 5.91 3.30 13.94
CA ASN A 33 6.39 2.05 14.52
C ASN A 33 7.06 2.28 15.88
N LEU A 34 7.88 3.34 16.00
CA LEU A 34 8.55 3.70 17.25
C LEU A 34 7.54 4.08 18.34
N ASP A 35 6.53 4.86 18.02
CA ASP A 35 5.51 5.28 18.96
C ASP A 35 4.59 4.13 19.38
N LEU A 36 4.29 3.20 18.46
CA LEU A 36 3.57 1.98 18.78
C LEU A 36 4.34 1.10 19.79
N THR A 37 5.61 0.85 19.52
CA THR A 37 6.43 -0.01 20.41
C THR A 37 6.78 0.63 21.74
N SER A 38 6.86 1.96 21.82
CA SER A 38 7.10 2.68 23.07
C SER A 38 5.84 2.90 23.91
N GLY A 39 4.66 2.43 23.46
CA GLY A 39 3.39 2.58 24.15
C GLY A 39 2.79 4.00 24.11
N ARG A 40 3.33 4.90 23.29
CA ARG A 40 2.72 6.21 23.03
C ARG A 40 1.53 6.13 22.07
N CYS A 41 1.36 5.00 21.44
CA CYS A 41 0.27 4.63 20.55
C CYS A 41 -0.20 3.23 20.88
N ASP A 42 -1.50 3.04 21.04
CA ASP A 42 -2.07 1.73 21.39
C ASP A 42 -2.25 0.85 20.15
N VAL A 43 -2.58 1.48 19.03
CA VAL A 43 -2.87 0.82 17.75
C VAL A 43 -2.32 1.67 16.61
N ALA A 44 -1.84 1.03 15.54
CA ALA A 44 -1.47 1.72 14.32
C ALA A 44 -2.17 1.11 13.10
N LEU A 45 -2.52 1.95 12.12
CA LEU A 45 -3.09 1.54 10.85
C LEU A 45 -2.12 1.86 9.72
N ALA A 46 -1.71 0.84 8.98
CA ALA A 46 -0.83 0.94 7.82
C ALA A 46 -0.95 -0.31 6.92
N ALA A 47 -0.19 -0.35 5.83
CA ALA A 47 -0.12 -1.52 4.97
C ALA A 47 0.40 -2.74 5.75
N LYS A 48 -0.29 -3.87 5.63
CA LYS A 48 0.04 -5.13 6.34
C LYS A 48 1.51 -5.55 6.13
N ALA A 49 2.02 -5.41 4.91
CA ALA A 49 3.41 -5.77 4.59
C ALA A 49 4.44 -5.01 5.44
N SER A 50 4.21 -3.71 5.69
CA SER A 50 5.08 -2.88 6.51
C SER A 50 5.14 -3.37 7.96
N PHE A 51 4.03 -3.82 8.51
CA PHE A 51 3.99 -4.33 9.87
C PHE A 51 4.58 -5.73 10.01
N ILE A 52 4.42 -6.61 9.02
CA ILE A 52 5.05 -7.93 9.04
C ILE A 52 6.56 -7.79 9.10
N GLU A 53 7.14 -6.98 8.22
CA GLU A 53 8.58 -6.73 8.22
C GLU A 53 9.07 -6.12 9.55
N TYR A 54 8.32 -5.16 10.08
CA TYR A 54 8.67 -4.55 11.37
C TYR A 54 8.52 -5.52 12.54
N ALA A 55 7.47 -6.36 12.56
CA ALA A 55 7.29 -7.37 13.61
C ALA A 55 8.46 -8.35 13.67
N GLU A 56 8.98 -8.78 12.53
CA GLU A 56 10.17 -9.63 12.46
C GLU A 56 11.42 -8.93 13.01
N LYS A 57 11.67 -7.70 12.56
CA LYS A 57 12.84 -6.90 12.98
C LYS A 57 12.81 -6.50 14.45
N SER A 58 11.64 -6.28 15.01
CA SER A 58 11.44 -5.85 16.40
C SER A 58 11.33 -7.02 17.41
N GLY A 59 11.59 -8.24 16.99
CA GLY A 59 11.43 -9.41 17.85
C GLY A 59 9.97 -9.70 18.24
N LYS A 60 9.04 -9.41 17.34
CA LYS A 60 7.59 -9.56 17.53
C LYS A 60 6.99 -8.65 18.60
N ALA A 61 7.56 -7.46 18.76
CA ALA A 61 7.01 -6.43 19.66
C ALA A 61 5.63 -5.92 19.23
N VAL A 62 5.23 -6.15 17.98
CA VAL A 62 3.91 -5.83 17.43
C VAL A 62 3.31 -7.05 16.74
N VAL A 63 1.97 -7.09 16.68
CA VAL A 63 1.22 -8.12 15.97
C VAL A 63 0.18 -7.46 15.07
N THR A 64 -0.11 -8.07 13.92
CA THR A 64 -1.20 -7.63 13.06
C THR A 64 -2.51 -8.23 13.55
N VAL A 65 -3.56 -7.41 13.66
CA VAL A 65 -4.88 -7.80 14.13
C VAL A 65 -5.97 -7.24 13.21
N GLY A 66 -7.16 -7.82 13.29
CA GLY A 66 -8.32 -7.39 12.51
C GLY A 66 -8.38 -7.97 11.09
N PRO A 67 -9.45 -7.66 10.37
CA PRO A 67 -9.64 -8.10 8.99
C PRO A 67 -8.71 -7.36 8.02
N ASN A 68 -8.50 -7.93 6.83
CA ASN A 68 -7.90 -7.19 5.73
C ASN A 68 -8.93 -6.15 5.24
N LEU A 69 -8.51 -4.89 5.21
CA LEU A 69 -9.30 -3.80 4.66
C LEU A 69 -8.94 -3.64 3.18
N ALA A 70 -9.93 -3.76 2.30
CA ALA A 70 -9.75 -3.66 0.85
C ALA A 70 -11.01 -3.08 0.19
N GLY A 71 -10.87 -2.51 -0.98
CA GLY A 71 -11.97 -1.82 -1.68
C GLY A 71 -12.30 -0.47 -1.06
N GLY A 72 -13.32 0.23 -1.57
CA GLY A 72 -13.69 1.56 -1.09
C GLY A 72 -12.49 2.51 -1.03
N ASP A 73 -12.27 3.12 0.12
CA ASP A 73 -11.17 4.06 0.37
C ASP A 73 -9.76 3.44 0.24
N PHE A 74 -9.66 2.10 0.42
CA PHE A 74 -8.39 1.37 0.23
C PHE A 74 -8.10 1.03 -1.23
N GLY A 75 -9.06 1.31 -2.16
CA GLY A 75 -8.90 1.13 -3.59
C GLY A 75 -8.72 -0.31 -4.04
N GLY A 76 -8.34 -0.47 -5.30
CA GLY A 76 -8.15 -1.77 -5.97
C GLY A 76 -6.75 -2.38 -5.83
N GLY A 77 -5.89 -1.83 -4.96
CA GLY A 77 -4.52 -2.33 -4.77
C GLY A 77 -3.44 -1.34 -5.22
N VAL A 78 -2.25 -1.86 -5.49
CA VAL A 78 -1.07 -1.10 -5.93
C VAL A 78 -0.98 -1.12 -7.46
N GLY A 79 -0.71 0.03 -8.06
CA GLY A 79 -0.53 0.20 -9.49
C GLY A 79 0.82 0.80 -9.85
N VAL A 80 1.19 0.66 -11.12
CA VAL A 80 2.35 1.35 -11.71
C VAL A 80 1.91 2.74 -12.19
N GLY A 81 2.57 3.79 -11.69
CA GLY A 81 2.34 5.16 -12.14
C GLY A 81 3.15 5.45 -13.41
N LEU A 82 2.48 5.82 -14.48
CA LEU A 82 3.10 6.24 -15.73
C LEU A 82 2.65 7.67 -16.08
N ARG A 83 3.47 8.37 -16.84
CA ARG A 83 3.09 9.65 -17.41
C ARG A 83 1.99 9.43 -18.45
N LYS A 84 1.00 10.34 -18.49
CA LYS A 84 -0.05 10.29 -19.50
C LYS A 84 0.51 10.57 -20.89
N ALA A 85 0.10 9.77 -21.87
CA ALA A 85 0.56 9.89 -23.26
C ALA A 85 0.21 11.23 -23.90
N ASP A 86 -0.93 11.85 -23.51
CA ASP A 86 -1.41 13.14 -24.01
C ASP A 86 -0.64 14.35 -23.48
N GLN A 87 0.18 14.21 -22.43
CA GLN A 87 0.88 15.33 -21.76
C GLN A 87 1.78 16.12 -22.72
N PHE A 88 2.36 15.49 -23.72
CA PHE A 88 3.23 16.14 -24.74
C PHE A 88 2.67 16.00 -26.16
N GLY A 89 1.37 15.72 -26.29
CA GLY A 89 0.68 15.40 -27.55
C GLY A 89 0.80 13.94 -27.93
N GLU A 90 -0.34 13.30 -28.17
CA GLU A 90 -0.43 11.85 -28.46
C GLU A 90 0.39 11.45 -29.68
N ASP A 91 0.44 12.30 -30.71
CA ASP A 91 1.19 12.06 -31.95
C ASP A 91 2.69 12.31 -31.85
N SER A 92 3.17 12.92 -30.76
CA SER A 92 4.59 13.10 -30.52
C SER A 92 5.33 11.79 -30.29
N SER A 93 6.64 11.79 -30.47
CA SER A 93 7.47 10.62 -30.15
C SER A 93 7.37 10.21 -28.68
N PHE A 94 7.20 11.20 -27.79
CA PHE A 94 7.01 10.95 -26.35
C PHE A 94 5.62 10.35 -26.07
N GLY A 95 4.56 10.88 -26.67
CA GLY A 95 3.21 10.35 -26.52
C GLY A 95 3.10 8.91 -26.98
N LYS A 96 3.61 8.61 -28.17
CA LYS A 96 3.63 7.22 -28.72
C LYS A 96 4.41 6.26 -27.83
N ARG A 97 5.57 6.68 -27.33
CA ARG A 97 6.37 5.89 -26.40
C ARG A 97 5.62 5.63 -25.09
N ASP A 98 4.99 6.64 -24.51
CA ASP A 98 4.30 6.52 -23.23
C ASP A 98 3.03 5.68 -23.35
N ALA A 99 2.32 5.75 -24.47
CA ALA A 99 1.20 4.86 -24.80
C ALA A 99 1.64 3.40 -24.96
N GLN A 100 2.76 3.18 -25.66
CA GLN A 100 3.31 1.82 -25.79
C GLN A 100 3.77 1.26 -24.45
N LEU A 101 4.42 2.09 -23.62
CA LEU A 101 4.87 1.69 -22.28
C LEU A 101 3.69 1.28 -21.39
N LEU A 102 2.58 2.04 -21.42
CA LEU A 102 1.36 1.69 -20.71
C LEU A 102 0.83 0.32 -21.12
N LYS A 103 0.78 0.06 -22.44
CA LYS A 103 0.35 -1.23 -22.96
C LYS A 103 1.27 -2.36 -22.50
N ASP A 104 2.58 -2.18 -22.61
CA ASP A 104 3.56 -3.20 -22.26
C ASP A 104 3.50 -3.55 -20.74
N PHE A 105 3.34 -2.56 -19.89
CA PHE A 105 3.15 -2.80 -18.44
C PHE A 105 1.85 -3.55 -18.13
N ASN A 106 0.73 -3.17 -18.77
CA ASN A 106 -0.54 -3.86 -18.56
C ASN A 106 -0.47 -5.31 -19.05
N ASP A 107 0.10 -5.56 -20.23
CA ASP A 107 0.28 -6.91 -20.77
C ASP A 107 1.18 -7.75 -19.84
N ALA A 108 2.27 -7.20 -19.33
CA ALA A 108 3.17 -7.89 -18.42
C ALA A 108 2.49 -8.21 -17.06
N ILE A 109 1.71 -7.29 -16.52
CA ILE A 109 0.95 -7.51 -15.28
C ILE A 109 -0.11 -8.61 -15.50
N ASP A 110 -0.82 -8.58 -16.61
CA ASP A 110 -1.82 -9.59 -16.94
C ASP A 110 -1.20 -10.98 -17.10
N ILE A 111 -0.05 -11.09 -17.75
CA ILE A 111 0.70 -12.36 -17.85
C ILE A 111 1.11 -12.82 -16.44
N ALA A 112 1.68 -11.93 -15.62
CA ALA A 112 2.13 -12.26 -14.28
C ALA A 112 0.96 -12.71 -13.36
N ARG A 113 -0.22 -12.12 -13.52
CA ARG A 113 -1.45 -12.56 -12.83
C ARG A 113 -1.89 -13.94 -13.31
N LYS A 114 -2.02 -14.14 -14.62
CA LYS A 114 -2.48 -15.41 -15.22
C LYS A 114 -1.56 -16.58 -14.91
N THR A 115 -0.26 -16.34 -14.82
CA THR A 115 0.75 -17.36 -14.49
C THR A 115 0.92 -17.60 -12.98
N GLY A 116 0.22 -16.85 -12.12
CA GLY A 116 0.37 -16.92 -10.68
C GLY A 116 1.68 -16.31 -10.14
N LYS A 117 2.45 -15.63 -11.01
CA LYS A 117 3.76 -15.09 -10.60
C LYS A 117 3.65 -14.00 -9.55
N ILE A 118 2.57 -13.19 -9.56
CA ILE A 118 2.34 -12.18 -8.53
C ILE A 118 2.10 -12.84 -7.19
N SER A 119 1.24 -13.87 -7.14
CA SER A 119 0.95 -14.63 -5.92
C SER A 119 2.20 -15.32 -5.36
N GLU A 120 3.00 -15.96 -6.22
CA GLU A 120 4.28 -16.57 -5.86
C GLU A 120 5.22 -15.55 -5.19
N LEU A 121 5.42 -14.40 -5.84
CA LEU A 121 6.30 -13.35 -5.33
C LEU A 121 5.76 -12.70 -4.06
N ALA A 122 4.45 -12.44 -4.00
CA ALA A 122 3.81 -11.90 -2.79
C ALA A 122 4.01 -12.83 -1.59
N THR A 123 3.75 -14.12 -1.76
CA THR A 123 3.97 -15.12 -0.71
C THR A 123 5.44 -15.22 -0.30
N LYS A 124 6.35 -15.18 -1.28
CA LYS A 124 7.80 -15.25 -1.02
C LYS A 124 8.30 -14.06 -0.19
N TRP A 125 7.86 -12.84 -0.52
CA TRP A 125 8.42 -11.62 0.06
C TRP A 125 7.63 -11.08 1.26
N PHE A 126 6.33 -11.32 1.31
CA PHE A 126 5.46 -10.80 2.37
C PHE A 126 4.92 -11.89 3.30
N GLY A 127 5.14 -13.18 2.96
CA GLY A 127 4.61 -14.29 3.75
C GLY A 127 3.10 -14.52 3.59
N PHE A 128 2.43 -13.79 2.69
CA PHE A 128 1.01 -13.95 2.37
C PHE A 128 0.73 -13.56 0.92
N ASP A 129 -0.36 -14.07 0.35
CA ASP A 129 -0.79 -13.69 -0.99
C ASP A 129 -1.44 -12.29 -0.97
N ALA A 130 -0.75 -11.30 -1.53
CA ALA A 130 -1.22 -9.92 -1.67
C ALA A 130 -1.80 -9.63 -3.06
N SER A 131 -2.04 -10.66 -3.88
CA SER A 131 -2.53 -10.52 -5.27
C SER A 131 -4.05 -10.44 -5.39
N MET A 132 -4.76 -10.62 -4.28
CA MET A 132 -6.24 -10.59 -4.20
C MET A 132 -6.77 -9.20 -3.93
#